data_aeb532aa7ec016db28ec9ae3f0912495
#
_entry.id   aeb532aa7ec016db28ec9ae3f0912495
#
_cell.length_a   1.000
_cell.length_b   1.000
_cell.length_c   1.000
_cell.angle_alpha   90.00
_cell.angle_beta   90.00
_cell.angle_gamma   90.00
#
_symmetry.space_group_name_H-M   'P 1'
#
loop_
_entity.id
_entity.type
_entity.pdbx_description
1 polymer ?
#
loop_
_entity_poly.entity_id
_entity_poly.type
_entity_poly.pdbx_seq_one_letter_code
_entity_poly.pdbx_strand_id
1 'polypeptide(L)'
;MGAMLMCMLHTQAHSNVWKYVDENGVTHFTNQPPGKDAQLVIRSDTSALPVTPLIEPQGSPDAAAHRTVAIMHASPAYQAVQSSLTAASVSHGVDYELLKAVVAAESAFNPNAVSHKGAVGLMQLMPATARRYGVQSEPGSSISSKLTDPEINISAGTRYLADLLRLFGGKTELAVAAYNAGEGAVMRAGNRIPNYKETQAYVKKVMAVYRVLQIR
;
A
#
# COMPACT_ATOMS: atom_id res chain seq x y z
N MET A 1 2.06 14.88 59.97
CA MET A 1 2.53 14.45 58.63
C MET A 1 1.31 13.98 57.88
N GLY A 2 0.71 14.85 57.05
CA GLY A 2 -0.48 14.57 56.27
C GLY A 2 -0.10 14.38 54.80
N ALA A 3 -0.31 13.22 54.26
CA ALA A 3 -0.14 12.94 52.83
C ALA A 3 -1.38 13.42 52.07
N MET A 4 -1.22 14.44 51.26
CA MET A 4 -2.25 15.00 50.41
C MET A 4 -2.33 14.16 49.10
N LEU A 5 -3.40 13.35 49.00
CA LEU A 5 -3.68 12.53 47.81
C LEU A 5 -4.23 13.44 46.70
N MET A 6 -3.38 13.75 45.72
CA MET A 6 -3.74 14.58 44.56
C MET A 6 -4.49 13.72 43.55
N CYS A 7 -5.83 13.82 43.54
CA CYS A 7 -6.70 13.16 42.59
C CYS A 7 -6.58 13.87 41.24
N MET A 8 -5.86 13.28 40.29
CA MET A 8 -5.83 13.76 38.90
C MET A 8 -7.16 13.45 38.24
N LEU A 9 -8.02 14.44 38.11
CA LEU A 9 -9.21 14.41 37.28
C LEU A 9 -8.79 14.38 35.81
N HIS A 10 -8.91 13.22 35.19
CA HIS A 10 -8.83 13.12 33.74
C HIS A 10 -10.12 13.69 33.14
N THR A 11 -10.05 14.90 32.63
CA THR A 11 -11.12 15.47 31.81
C THR A 11 -11.12 14.77 30.46
N GLN A 12 -12.06 13.85 30.26
CA GLN A 12 -12.35 13.31 28.95
C GLN A 12 -12.98 14.42 28.09
N ALA A 13 -12.31 14.78 27.01
CA ALA A 13 -12.82 15.76 26.06
C ALA A 13 -13.93 15.09 25.24
N HIS A 14 -15.19 15.42 25.54
CA HIS A 14 -16.35 15.05 24.71
C HIS A 14 -16.43 16.03 23.55
N SER A 15 -16.38 15.55 22.31
CA SER A 15 -16.46 16.40 21.13
C SER A 15 -17.80 16.20 20.41
N ASN A 16 -18.75 17.11 20.65
CA ASN A 16 -19.93 17.26 19.80
C ASN A 16 -19.50 17.80 18.43
N VAL A 17 -20.22 17.41 17.37
CA VAL A 17 -19.99 17.97 16.03
C VAL A 17 -21.21 18.82 15.66
N TRP A 18 -20.95 20.08 15.36
CA TRP A 18 -21.92 21.07 14.94
C TRP A 18 -21.79 21.37 13.46
N LYS A 19 -22.91 21.63 12.78
CA LYS A 19 -23.00 22.07 11.40
C LYS A 19 -23.61 23.47 11.37
N TYR A 20 -23.02 24.37 10.59
CA TYR A 20 -23.65 25.64 10.25
C TYR A 20 -23.36 26.02 8.80
N VAL A 21 -24.16 26.94 8.24
CA VAL A 21 -23.96 27.48 6.91
C VAL A 21 -23.61 28.96 7.07
N ASP A 22 -22.54 29.41 6.41
CA ASP A 22 -22.12 30.80 6.46
C ASP A 22 -22.93 31.69 5.51
N GLU A 23 -22.69 33.00 5.54
CA GLU A 23 -23.38 34.01 4.72
C GLU A 23 -23.18 33.78 3.22
N ASN A 24 -22.17 32.99 2.81
CA ASN A 24 -21.89 32.65 1.41
C ASN A 24 -22.52 31.31 1.00
N GLY A 25 -23.29 30.67 1.87
CA GLY A 25 -23.94 29.38 1.63
C GLY A 25 -23.00 28.16 1.80
N VAL A 26 -21.81 28.33 2.37
CA VAL A 26 -20.84 27.25 2.59
C VAL A 26 -21.16 26.51 3.90
N THR A 27 -21.22 25.20 3.83
CA THR A 27 -21.47 24.35 5.00
C THR A 27 -20.17 24.06 5.75
N HIS A 28 -20.15 24.35 7.05
CA HIS A 28 -19.03 24.10 7.95
C HIS A 28 -19.38 23.08 9.01
N PHE A 29 -18.36 22.32 9.45
CA PHE A 29 -18.44 21.41 10.61
C PHE A 29 -17.39 21.80 11.64
N THR A 30 -17.77 21.86 12.92
CA THR A 30 -16.90 22.28 14.01
C THR A 30 -17.19 21.50 15.29
N ASN A 31 -16.21 21.40 16.19
CA ASN A 31 -16.35 20.79 17.49
C ASN A 31 -16.79 21.78 18.60
N GLN A 32 -17.00 23.04 18.27
CA GLN A 32 -17.52 24.08 19.17
C GLN A 32 -18.73 24.75 18.52
N PRO A 33 -19.81 25.08 19.28
CA PRO A 33 -20.99 25.74 18.73
C PRO A 33 -20.65 27.16 18.29
N PRO A 34 -20.73 27.49 16.98
CA PRO A 34 -20.33 28.81 16.45
C PRO A 34 -21.37 29.89 16.62
N GLY A 35 -22.55 29.58 17.20
CA GLY A 35 -23.63 30.54 17.40
C GLY A 35 -25.02 29.89 17.51
N LYS A 36 -26.10 30.71 17.56
CA LYS A 36 -27.46 30.25 17.81
C LYS A 36 -28.08 29.44 16.64
N ASP A 37 -27.53 29.54 15.46
CA ASP A 37 -28.06 28.89 14.24
C ASP A 37 -27.32 27.59 13.87
N ALA A 38 -26.43 27.08 14.75
CA ALA A 38 -25.73 25.85 14.52
C ALA A 38 -26.57 24.63 14.89
N GLN A 39 -26.67 23.68 13.97
CA GLN A 39 -27.33 22.41 14.18
C GLN A 39 -26.36 21.36 14.72
N LEU A 40 -26.69 20.75 15.87
CA LEU A 40 -25.95 19.62 16.42
C LEU A 40 -26.19 18.38 15.55
N VAL A 41 -25.12 17.86 14.90
CA VAL A 41 -25.22 16.71 13.99
C VAL A 41 -24.83 15.41 14.71
N ILE A 42 -23.87 15.48 15.62
CA ILE A 42 -23.43 14.35 16.44
C ILE A 42 -23.39 14.80 17.90
N ARG A 43 -24.17 14.13 18.75
CA ARG A 43 -24.15 14.33 20.20
C ARG A 43 -23.35 13.20 20.83
N SER A 44 -22.33 13.51 21.58
CA SER A 44 -21.61 12.52 22.38
C SER A 44 -22.34 12.32 23.73
N ASP A 45 -23.53 11.72 23.69
CA ASP A 45 -24.23 11.32 24.91
C ASP A 45 -23.70 9.98 25.41
N THR A 46 -23.00 10.02 26.51
CA THR A 46 -22.61 8.86 27.30
C THR A 46 -23.74 8.47 28.25
N SER A 47 -24.91 8.07 27.74
CA SER A 47 -25.90 7.33 28.52
C SER A 47 -26.14 5.97 27.88
N ALA A 48 -25.35 5.02 28.36
CA ALA A 48 -25.68 3.62 28.56
C ALA A 48 -26.48 2.89 27.47
N LEU A 49 -25.77 2.55 26.38
CA LEU A 49 -25.80 1.16 25.96
C LEU A 49 -24.40 0.61 26.28
N PRO A 50 -24.21 -0.69 26.68
CA PRO A 50 -22.88 -1.26 26.67
C PRO A 50 -22.43 -1.18 25.22
N VAL A 51 -21.69 -0.15 24.87
CA VAL A 51 -20.81 -0.20 23.74
C VAL A 51 -19.83 -1.31 24.09
N THR A 52 -20.16 -2.54 23.67
CA THR A 52 -19.10 -3.48 23.36
C THR A 52 -18.09 -2.60 22.65
N PRO A 53 -16.86 -2.39 23.18
CA PRO A 53 -15.85 -1.70 22.42
C PRO A 53 -15.95 -2.39 21.06
N LEU A 54 -16.25 -1.63 20.00
CA LEU A 54 -15.81 -2.06 18.69
C LEU A 54 -14.32 -2.19 18.92
N ILE A 55 -13.92 -3.41 19.32
CA ILE A 55 -12.57 -3.88 19.13
C ILE A 55 -12.42 -3.61 17.64
N GLU A 56 -11.79 -2.46 17.32
CA GLU A 56 -11.21 -2.31 16.00
C GLU A 56 -10.47 -3.62 15.84
N PRO A 57 -10.87 -4.51 14.92
CA PRO A 57 -10.14 -5.74 14.73
C PRO A 57 -8.75 -5.23 14.44
N GLN A 58 -7.83 -5.47 15.36
CA GLN A 58 -6.40 -5.18 15.19
C GLN A 58 -6.08 -5.81 13.85
N GLY A 59 -5.94 -4.95 12.83
CA GLY A 59 -6.17 -5.14 11.43
C GLY A 59 -5.94 -6.57 10.95
N SER A 60 -7.00 -7.29 10.70
CA SER A 60 -6.87 -8.49 9.89
C SER A 60 -6.07 -8.10 8.64
N PRO A 61 -5.18 -8.93 8.12
CA PRO A 61 -4.45 -8.66 6.88
C PRO A 61 -5.39 -8.17 5.76
N ASP A 62 -6.63 -8.63 5.77
CA ASP A 62 -7.66 -8.25 4.81
C ASP A 62 -8.16 -6.81 5.01
N ALA A 63 -8.36 -6.36 6.24
CA ALA A 63 -8.75 -4.95 6.49
C ALA A 63 -7.65 -3.96 6.07
N ALA A 64 -6.38 -4.29 6.29
CA ALA A 64 -5.26 -3.50 5.81
C ALA A 64 -5.18 -3.51 4.28
N ALA A 65 -5.43 -4.65 3.64
CA ALA A 65 -5.47 -4.78 2.19
C ALA A 65 -6.61 -3.96 1.56
N HIS A 66 -7.81 -3.99 2.13
CA HIS A 66 -8.94 -3.17 1.66
C HIS A 66 -8.62 -1.67 1.74
N ARG A 67 -8.00 -1.21 2.84
CA ARG A 67 -7.54 0.19 2.95
C ARG A 67 -6.49 0.53 1.88
N THR A 68 -5.52 -0.36 1.65
CA THR A 68 -4.51 -0.17 0.60
C THR A 68 -5.16 -0.03 -0.77
N VAL A 69 -6.11 -0.88 -1.11
CA VAL A 69 -6.82 -0.84 -2.40
C VAL A 69 -7.67 0.43 -2.54
N ALA A 70 -8.37 0.86 -1.48
CA ALA A 70 -9.14 2.09 -1.49
C ALA A 70 -8.26 3.33 -1.71
N ILE A 71 -7.14 3.43 -0.97
CA ILE A 71 -6.16 4.52 -1.12
C ILE A 71 -5.53 4.50 -2.52
N MET A 72 -5.18 3.31 -3.03
CA MET A 72 -4.62 3.15 -4.37
C MET A 72 -5.57 3.70 -5.44
N HIS A 73 -6.83 3.31 -5.43
CA HIS A 73 -7.81 3.74 -6.45
C HIS A 73 -8.07 5.26 -6.40
N ALA A 74 -7.98 5.88 -5.24
CA ALA A 74 -8.10 7.32 -5.06
C ALA A 74 -6.79 8.08 -5.39
N SER A 75 -5.67 7.37 -5.61
CA SER A 75 -4.35 7.98 -5.75
C SER A 75 -4.11 8.50 -7.17
N PRO A 76 -3.77 9.78 -7.35
CA PRO A 76 -3.29 10.31 -8.64
C PRO A 76 -2.04 9.58 -9.15
N ALA A 77 -1.18 9.11 -8.25
CA ALA A 77 0.03 8.37 -8.62
C ALA A 77 -0.29 7.03 -9.29
N TYR A 78 -1.31 6.30 -8.82
CA TYR A 78 -1.80 5.10 -9.50
C TYR A 78 -2.42 5.46 -10.87
N GLN A 79 -3.25 6.49 -10.93
CA GLN A 79 -3.91 6.91 -12.18
C GLN A 79 -2.88 7.27 -13.26
N ALA A 80 -1.80 7.94 -12.88
CA ALA A 80 -0.73 8.33 -13.80
C ALA A 80 0.00 7.16 -14.47
N VAL A 81 0.01 5.97 -13.84
CA VAL A 81 0.74 4.79 -14.34
C VAL A 81 -0.18 3.66 -14.82
N GLN A 82 -1.50 3.86 -14.78
CA GLN A 82 -2.49 2.83 -15.10
C GLN A 82 -2.35 2.30 -16.53
N SER A 83 -2.10 3.17 -17.50
CA SER A 83 -1.89 2.79 -18.90
C SER A 83 -0.64 1.93 -19.07
N SER A 84 0.47 2.30 -18.43
CA SER A 84 1.72 1.54 -18.47
C SER A 84 1.58 0.16 -17.82
N LEU A 85 0.83 0.07 -16.71
CA LEU A 85 0.51 -1.21 -16.07
C LEU A 85 -0.34 -2.11 -16.98
N THR A 86 -1.35 -1.55 -17.63
CA THR A 86 -2.21 -2.29 -18.57
C THR A 86 -1.40 -2.79 -19.76
N ALA A 87 -0.57 -1.93 -20.36
CA ALA A 87 0.27 -2.31 -21.49
C ALA A 87 1.26 -3.42 -21.11
N ALA A 88 1.91 -3.32 -19.97
CA ALA A 88 2.86 -4.34 -19.49
C ALA A 88 2.17 -5.67 -19.15
N SER A 89 1.00 -5.63 -18.50
CA SER A 89 0.16 -6.82 -18.23
C SER A 89 -0.14 -7.59 -19.49
N VAL A 90 -0.65 -6.91 -20.52
CA VAL A 90 -0.98 -7.52 -21.81
C VAL A 90 0.28 -8.04 -22.53
N SER A 91 1.34 -7.22 -22.59
CA SER A 91 2.57 -7.55 -23.33
C SER A 91 3.33 -8.74 -22.76
N HIS A 92 3.27 -8.94 -21.45
CA HIS A 92 4.06 -9.97 -20.76
C HIS A 92 3.21 -11.10 -20.17
N GLY A 93 1.87 -11.05 -20.33
CA GLY A 93 0.96 -12.09 -19.86
C GLY A 93 0.91 -12.22 -18.33
N VAL A 94 1.06 -11.11 -17.61
CA VAL A 94 0.95 -11.09 -16.16
C VAL A 94 -0.41 -10.51 -15.77
N ASP A 95 -1.07 -11.17 -14.81
CA ASP A 95 -2.35 -10.69 -14.28
C ASP A 95 -2.24 -9.25 -13.79
N TYR A 96 -3.15 -8.40 -14.27
CA TYR A 96 -3.14 -6.95 -13.98
C TYR A 96 -3.30 -6.64 -12.48
N GLU A 97 -4.15 -7.43 -11.79
CA GLU A 97 -4.39 -7.24 -10.36
C GLU A 97 -3.15 -7.65 -9.54
N LEU A 98 -2.45 -8.72 -9.97
CA LEU A 98 -1.18 -9.10 -9.36
C LEU A 98 -0.12 -8.01 -9.54
N LEU A 99 -0.03 -7.44 -10.75
CA LEU A 99 0.93 -6.37 -11.04
C LEU A 99 0.67 -5.14 -10.17
N LYS A 100 -0.60 -4.73 -10.02
CA LYS A 100 -0.99 -3.65 -9.10
C LYS A 100 -0.59 -3.95 -7.65
N ALA A 101 -0.84 -5.17 -7.19
CA ALA A 101 -0.52 -5.57 -5.82
C ALA A 101 1.00 -5.51 -5.55
N VAL A 102 1.82 -5.91 -6.51
CA VAL A 102 3.29 -5.82 -6.42
C VAL A 102 3.73 -4.35 -6.36
N VAL A 103 3.26 -3.49 -7.28
CA VAL A 103 3.64 -2.07 -7.30
C VAL A 103 3.18 -1.34 -6.02
N ALA A 104 1.98 -1.65 -5.53
CA ALA A 104 1.49 -1.11 -4.26
C ALA A 104 2.37 -1.52 -3.06
N ALA A 105 2.88 -2.76 -3.08
CA ALA A 105 3.75 -3.26 -2.02
C ALA A 105 5.16 -2.66 -2.08
N GLU A 106 5.71 -2.47 -3.29
CA GLU A 106 7.08 -2.04 -3.53
C GLU A 106 7.29 -0.53 -3.31
N SER A 107 6.43 0.30 -3.87
CA SER A 107 6.65 1.75 -3.90
C SER A 107 5.43 2.58 -3.52
N ALA A 108 4.26 1.98 -3.29
CA ALA A 108 2.98 2.69 -3.21
C ALA A 108 2.78 3.63 -4.43
N PHE A 109 3.18 3.19 -5.62
CA PHE A 109 3.13 3.91 -6.89
C PHE A 109 4.04 5.15 -6.98
N ASN A 110 5.10 5.23 -6.17
CA ASN A 110 6.09 6.30 -6.27
C ASN A 110 7.19 5.92 -7.30
N PRO A 111 7.26 6.60 -8.46
CA PRO A 111 8.27 6.32 -9.48
C PRO A 111 9.70 6.68 -9.04
N ASN A 112 9.84 7.58 -8.07
CA ASN A 112 11.13 8.05 -7.56
C ASN A 112 11.57 7.30 -6.29
N ALA A 113 10.88 6.23 -5.89
CA ALA A 113 11.26 5.46 -4.72
C ALA A 113 12.65 4.83 -4.88
N VAL A 114 13.51 5.01 -3.88
CA VAL A 114 14.83 4.38 -3.81
C VAL A 114 15.00 3.73 -2.45
N SER A 115 15.27 2.42 -2.45
CA SER A 115 15.55 1.70 -1.20
C SER A 115 17.01 1.88 -0.76
N HIS A 116 17.28 1.62 0.53
CA HIS A 116 18.68 1.65 1.03
C HIS A 116 19.56 0.54 0.44
N LYS A 117 18.98 -0.47 -0.18
CA LYS A 117 19.70 -1.50 -0.94
C LYS A 117 19.96 -1.09 -2.39
N GLY A 118 19.44 0.09 -2.83
CA GLY A 118 19.60 0.62 -4.19
C GLY A 118 18.59 0.11 -5.20
N ALA A 119 17.47 -0.48 -4.77
CA ALA A 119 16.33 -0.76 -5.65
C ALA A 119 15.61 0.53 -6.01
N VAL A 120 15.14 0.67 -7.25
CA VAL A 120 14.62 1.94 -7.79
C VAL A 120 13.26 1.77 -8.45
N GLY A 121 12.40 2.77 -8.25
CA GLY A 121 11.19 3.02 -9.00
C GLY A 121 9.98 2.21 -8.55
N LEU A 122 8.96 2.18 -9.40
CA LEU A 122 7.63 1.62 -9.13
C LEU A 122 7.65 0.16 -8.68
N MET A 123 8.44 -0.66 -9.32
CA MET A 123 8.60 -2.09 -9.03
C MET A 123 9.89 -2.43 -8.27
N GLN A 124 10.58 -1.42 -7.72
CA GLN A 124 11.80 -1.55 -6.91
C GLN A 124 12.83 -2.49 -7.50
N LEU A 125 13.21 -2.22 -8.76
CA LEU A 125 14.22 -3.04 -9.44
C LEU A 125 15.64 -2.70 -9.01
N MET A 126 16.41 -3.73 -8.70
CA MET A 126 17.86 -3.58 -8.60
C MET A 126 18.45 -3.29 -9.98
N PRO A 127 19.42 -2.37 -10.12
CA PRO A 127 20.05 -2.07 -11.41
C PRO A 127 20.62 -3.30 -12.13
N ALA A 128 21.15 -4.27 -11.38
CA ALA A 128 21.63 -5.53 -11.94
C ALA A 128 20.49 -6.38 -12.53
N THR A 129 19.34 -6.42 -11.87
CA THR A 129 18.13 -7.10 -12.38
C THR A 129 17.63 -6.38 -13.62
N ALA A 130 17.48 -5.06 -13.57
CA ALA A 130 17.01 -4.27 -14.71
C ALA A 130 17.88 -4.48 -15.98
N ARG A 131 19.20 -4.57 -15.80
CA ARG A 131 20.13 -4.86 -16.91
C ARG A 131 19.82 -6.21 -17.57
N ARG A 132 19.50 -7.24 -16.80
CA ARG A 132 19.09 -8.56 -17.34
C ARG A 132 17.81 -8.48 -18.19
N TYR A 133 16.98 -7.48 -17.91
CA TYR A 133 15.71 -7.25 -18.61
C TYR A 133 15.77 -6.12 -19.65
N GLY A 134 16.99 -5.77 -20.10
CA GLY A 134 17.21 -4.92 -21.25
C GLY A 134 17.38 -3.44 -20.95
N VAL A 135 17.38 -3.04 -19.68
CA VAL A 135 17.65 -1.64 -19.31
C VAL A 135 19.17 -1.43 -19.30
N GLN A 136 19.66 -0.65 -20.25
CA GLN A 136 21.10 -0.37 -20.40
C GLN A 136 21.41 1.09 -20.05
N SER A 137 22.61 1.34 -19.54
CA SER A 137 23.12 2.70 -19.38
C SER A 137 23.54 3.29 -20.72
N GLU A 138 23.43 4.60 -20.84
CA GLU A 138 23.89 5.38 -22.00
C GLU A 138 24.74 6.56 -21.51
N PRO A 139 25.51 7.21 -22.39
CA PRO A 139 26.23 8.43 -22.02
C PRO A 139 25.26 9.46 -21.40
N GLY A 140 25.52 9.87 -20.16
CA GLY A 140 24.69 10.80 -19.40
C GLY A 140 23.45 10.21 -18.72
N SER A 141 23.14 8.90 -18.91
CA SER A 141 21.97 8.26 -18.28
C SER A 141 22.31 6.90 -17.67
N SER A 142 22.29 6.82 -16.36
CA SER A 142 22.51 5.57 -15.61
C SER A 142 21.27 4.66 -15.65
N ILE A 143 21.45 3.36 -15.39
CA ILE A 143 20.31 2.44 -15.22
C ILE A 143 19.38 2.95 -14.11
N SER A 144 19.94 3.42 -13.00
CA SER A 144 19.13 3.93 -11.89
C SER A 144 18.29 5.14 -12.29
N SER A 145 18.82 6.08 -13.09
CA SER A 145 18.04 7.21 -13.58
C SER A 145 16.94 6.79 -14.57
N LYS A 146 17.21 5.79 -15.41
CA LYS A 146 16.17 5.22 -16.31
C LYS A 146 15.07 4.50 -15.54
N LEU A 147 15.37 3.92 -14.39
CA LEU A 147 14.39 3.21 -13.56
C LEU A 147 13.41 4.15 -12.84
N THR A 148 13.60 5.46 -12.87
CA THR A 148 12.57 6.41 -12.43
C THR A 148 11.52 6.69 -13.51
N ASP A 149 11.76 6.26 -14.75
CA ASP A 149 10.76 6.28 -15.81
C ASP A 149 9.73 5.16 -15.59
N PRO A 150 8.42 5.49 -15.51
CA PRO A 150 7.37 4.51 -15.24
C PRO A 150 7.29 3.37 -16.27
N GLU A 151 7.42 3.67 -17.56
CA GLU A 151 7.29 2.66 -18.61
C GLU A 151 8.44 1.69 -18.60
N ILE A 152 9.67 2.20 -18.47
CA ILE A 152 10.88 1.38 -18.39
C ILE A 152 10.84 0.47 -17.16
N ASN A 153 10.47 1.03 -16.01
CA ASN A 153 10.45 0.30 -14.75
C ASN A 153 9.38 -0.79 -14.73
N ILE A 154 8.14 -0.44 -15.11
CA ILE A 154 7.02 -1.37 -15.15
C ILE A 154 7.26 -2.47 -16.17
N SER A 155 7.74 -2.14 -17.38
CA SER A 155 8.02 -3.14 -18.42
C SER A 155 9.09 -4.14 -17.97
N ALA A 156 10.23 -3.67 -17.48
CA ALA A 156 11.32 -4.53 -17.02
C ALA A 156 10.91 -5.38 -15.80
N GLY A 157 10.22 -4.78 -14.82
CA GLY A 157 9.74 -5.48 -13.62
C GLY A 157 8.67 -6.52 -13.92
N THR A 158 7.77 -6.23 -14.85
CA THR A 158 6.73 -7.18 -15.29
C THR A 158 7.34 -8.36 -16.00
N ARG A 159 8.33 -8.15 -16.86
CA ARG A 159 9.07 -9.25 -17.52
C ARG A 159 9.77 -10.13 -16.48
N TYR A 160 10.42 -9.54 -15.49
CA TYR A 160 11.02 -10.31 -14.39
C TYR A 160 9.96 -11.13 -13.65
N LEU A 161 8.83 -10.54 -13.29
CA LEU A 161 7.75 -11.25 -12.61
C LEU A 161 7.16 -12.38 -13.49
N ALA A 162 7.01 -12.15 -14.80
CA ALA A 162 6.57 -13.16 -15.75
C ALA A 162 7.53 -14.36 -15.80
N ASP A 163 8.84 -14.11 -15.80
CA ASP A 163 9.85 -15.16 -15.76
C ASP A 163 9.78 -15.98 -14.47
N LEU A 164 9.58 -15.32 -13.34
CA LEU A 164 9.39 -15.98 -12.05
C LEU A 164 8.11 -16.83 -12.02
N LEU A 165 7.01 -16.32 -12.55
CA LEU A 165 5.77 -17.09 -12.67
C LEU A 165 5.97 -18.35 -13.51
N ARG A 166 6.66 -18.25 -14.65
CA ARG A 166 7.01 -19.42 -15.48
C ARG A 166 7.93 -20.38 -14.75
N LEU A 167 8.98 -19.87 -14.10
CA LEU A 167 9.95 -20.67 -13.35
C LEU A 167 9.31 -21.52 -12.27
N PHE A 168 8.31 -20.97 -11.58
CA PHE A 168 7.60 -21.67 -10.48
C PHE A 168 6.27 -22.30 -10.92
N GLY A 169 6.06 -22.52 -12.23
CA GLY A 169 4.89 -23.24 -12.76
C GLY A 169 3.56 -22.56 -12.44
N GLY A 170 3.51 -21.22 -12.47
CA GLY A 170 2.31 -20.44 -12.18
C GLY A 170 1.98 -20.30 -10.67
N LYS A 171 2.82 -20.81 -9.77
CA LYS A 171 2.62 -20.66 -8.31
C LYS A 171 2.92 -19.24 -7.89
N THR A 172 1.89 -18.39 -7.88
CA THR A 172 1.98 -16.95 -7.64
C THR A 172 2.74 -16.61 -6.35
N GLU A 173 2.46 -17.30 -5.25
CA GLU A 173 3.13 -17.05 -3.97
C GLU A 173 4.65 -17.29 -4.03
N LEU A 174 5.09 -18.30 -4.80
CA LEU A 174 6.51 -18.59 -4.98
C LEU A 174 7.18 -17.55 -5.90
N ALA A 175 6.49 -17.11 -6.95
CA ALA A 175 6.97 -16.04 -7.83
C ALA A 175 7.12 -14.72 -7.06
N VAL A 176 6.14 -14.37 -6.22
CA VAL A 176 6.19 -13.20 -5.34
C VAL A 176 7.31 -13.31 -4.31
N ALA A 177 7.49 -14.49 -3.70
CA ALA A 177 8.61 -14.73 -2.79
C ALA A 177 9.97 -14.56 -3.49
N ALA A 178 10.10 -15.08 -4.71
CA ALA A 178 11.31 -14.98 -5.51
C ALA A 178 11.57 -13.55 -6.00
N TYR A 179 10.53 -12.78 -6.28
CA TYR A 179 10.66 -11.38 -6.62
C TYR A 179 11.37 -10.59 -5.51
N ASN A 180 11.00 -10.85 -4.26
CA ASN A 180 11.60 -10.18 -3.09
C ASN A 180 12.97 -10.78 -2.67
N ALA A 181 13.08 -12.11 -2.60
CA ALA A 181 14.25 -12.79 -2.05
C ALA A 181 15.27 -13.27 -3.10
N GLY A 182 14.90 -13.19 -4.37
CA GLY A 182 15.61 -13.83 -5.48
C GLY A 182 15.23 -15.30 -5.69
N GLU A 183 15.19 -15.73 -6.94
CA GLU A 183 14.82 -17.10 -7.35
C GLU A 183 15.67 -18.17 -6.68
N GLY A 184 16.97 -17.89 -6.52
CA GLY A 184 17.89 -18.83 -5.85
C GLY A 184 17.55 -19.11 -4.39
N ALA A 185 16.98 -18.16 -3.67
CA ALA A 185 16.57 -18.36 -2.27
C ALA A 185 15.36 -19.31 -2.18
N VAL A 186 14.38 -19.16 -3.08
CA VAL A 186 13.21 -20.05 -3.13
C VAL A 186 13.60 -21.47 -3.56
N MET A 187 14.50 -21.59 -4.54
CA MET A 187 15.02 -22.90 -4.97
C MET A 187 15.77 -23.60 -3.83
N ARG A 188 16.67 -22.93 -3.12
CA ARG A 188 17.38 -23.49 -1.96
C ARG A 188 16.46 -23.89 -0.84
N ALA A 189 15.31 -23.22 -0.71
CA ALA A 189 14.27 -23.61 0.25
C ALA A 189 13.41 -24.81 -0.22
N GLY A 190 13.79 -25.49 -1.30
CA GLY A 190 13.05 -26.61 -1.87
C GLY A 190 11.75 -26.19 -2.54
N ASN A 191 11.76 -25.12 -3.30
CA ASN A 191 10.59 -24.50 -3.92
C ASN A 191 9.47 -24.20 -2.90
N ARG A 192 9.87 -23.58 -1.81
CA ARG A 192 8.99 -23.07 -0.75
C ARG A 192 9.38 -21.61 -0.42
N ILE A 193 8.47 -20.89 0.21
CA ILE A 193 8.76 -19.54 0.69
C ILE A 193 9.90 -19.65 1.73
N PRO A 194 11.03 -18.93 1.50
CA PRO A 194 12.17 -18.99 2.42
C PRO A 194 11.78 -18.53 3.83
N ASN A 195 12.48 -19.06 4.83
CA ASN A 195 12.26 -18.66 6.23
C ASN A 195 12.94 -17.31 6.54
N TYR A 196 12.67 -16.32 5.70
CA TYR A 196 13.07 -14.92 5.90
C TYR A 196 11.85 -14.12 6.33
N LYS A 197 11.88 -13.50 7.51
CA LYS A 197 10.75 -12.73 8.06
C LYS A 197 10.29 -11.64 7.09
N GLU A 198 11.24 -10.95 6.42
CA GLU A 198 10.96 -9.92 5.42
C GLU A 198 10.16 -10.50 4.24
N THR A 199 10.63 -11.61 3.67
CA THR A 199 9.97 -12.24 2.51
C THR A 199 8.60 -12.80 2.86
N GLN A 200 8.46 -13.43 4.03
CA GLN A 200 7.17 -13.94 4.49
C GLN A 200 6.14 -12.81 4.68
N ALA A 201 6.57 -11.68 5.27
CA ALA A 201 5.71 -10.49 5.43
C ALA A 201 5.36 -9.87 4.07
N TYR A 202 6.32 -9.81 3.15
CA TYR A 202 6.12 -9.32 1.79
C TYR A 202 5.08 -10.16 1.03
N VAL A 203 5.23 -11.49 1.01
CA VAL A 203 4.26 -12.39 0.37
C VAL A 203 2.87 -12.20 0.95
N LYS A 204 2.74 -12.17 2.28
CA LYS A 204 1.46 -11.92 2.94
C LYS A 204 0.83 -10.60 2.50
N LYS A 205 1.62 -9.51 2.44
CA LYS A 205 1.17 -8.17 2.02
C LYS A 205 0.66 -8.19 0.58
N VAL A 206 1.47 -8.69 -0.37
CA VAL A 206 1.11 -8.73 -1.80
C VAL A 206 -0.12 -9.60 -2.02
N MET A 207 -0.15 -10.81 -1.46
CA MET A 207 -1.26 -11.75 -1.67
C MET A 207 -2.56 -11.27 -1.02
N ALA A 208 -2.50 -10.53 0.10
CA ALA A 208 -3.70 -9.92 0.68
C ALA A 208 -4.30 -8.85 -0.25
N VAL A 209 -3.46 -7.94 -0.77
CA VAL A 209 -3.90 -6.91 -1.73
C VAL A 209 -4.43 -7.55 -3.02
N TYR A 210 -3.73 -8.56 -3.54
CA TYR A 210 -4.12 -9.26 -4.76
C TYR A 210 -5.49 -9.93 -4.62
N ARG A 211 -5.75 -10.65 -3.52
CA ARG A 211 -7.07 -11.26 -3.25
C ARG A 211 -8.18 -10.21 -3.21
N VAL A 212 -7.98 -9.08 -2.53
CA VAL A 212 -8.99 -8.00 -2.47
C VAL A 212 -9.29 -7.45 -3.87
N LEU A 213 -8.27 -7.32 -4.72
CA LEU A 213 -8.44 -6.81 -6.08
C LEU A 213 -9.19 -7.80 -7.00
N GLN A 214 -9.14 -9.09 -6.72
CA GLN A 214 -9.88 -10.12 -7.48
C GLN A 214 -11.37 -10.23 -7.11
N ILE A 215 -11.78 -9.69 -5.97
CA ILE A 215 -13.18 -9.69 -5.52
C ILE A 215 -13.88 -8.48 -6.18
N ARG A 216 -14.28 -8.63 -7.44
CA ARG A 216 -15.14 -7.67 -8.15
C ARG A 216 -16.43 -8.33 -8.62
#